data_c62c89f06d3f4d3a3aa8cb94af1eaf29
#
_entry.id   c62c89f06d3f4d3a3aa8cb94af1eaf29
#
_cell.length_a   1.000
_cell.length_b   1.000
_cell.length_c   1.000
_cell.angle_alpha   90.00
_cell.angle_beta   90.00
_cell.angle_gamma   90.00
#
_symmetry.space_group_name_H-M   'P 1'
#
loop_
_entity.id
_entity.type
_entity.pdbx_description
1 polymer ?
#
loop_
_entity_poly.entity_id
_entity_poly.type
_entity_poly.pdbx_seq_one_letter_code
_entity_poly.pdbx_strand_id
1 'polypeptide(L)'
;MKNLHYSTCLAVAFITLFASCASDDDDYKSIPSQNILENRIIELYGSKTALIQPLATDFNLIPNDVNNPITQAKVTLGQLLFHETGIAMNPNMDEGMYTYSCASCHHAEAGFQSGLLQGIGEGGMGFGSTGEGRFKNSLYQEADLDVQPIRTPTALNVAYQDVMLWNGQFGATGTNEGTEANWTPGTPKEVNNLGFEGVETQAIAGLDVHRLLIDEDFIINSEYKDMFDEAFPNVNVAERYSKLNAGLAIAAYERTLLPNQAPFQQWLNGNTSAMDEQETMGALLFFDDAKCFSCHSGPALNGMDFYALGMNDLAGENIMTTIDDATKRGRGGFTGNPLDDYKFKTPQLYNLKDVTFFGHGGSIQTIEDVIYYKNNAVAENSNVPVNQLSNMFQPLSLSDAQIEAITAFVENALYDSNLQRYVPETLPSGNCFPNADEMSSQDMGCD
;
A
#
# COMPACT_ATOMS: atom_id res chain seq x y z
N MET A 1 41.82 -89.13 -58.03
CA MET A 1 40.75 -89.26 -57.03
C MET A 1 41.06 -88.25 -55.92
N LYS A 2 40.11 -87.54 -55.55
CA LYS A 2 39.99 -86.53 -54.49
C LYS A 2 40.38 -85.10 -54.90
N ASN A 3 39.33 -84.31 -55.18
CA ASN A 3 39.28 -82.90 -55.43
C ASN A 3 39.54 -82.13 -54.13
N LEU A 4 40.35 -81.11 -54.23
CA LEU A 4 40.57 -80.15 -53.18
C LEU A 4 39.91 -78.82 -53.61
N HIS A 5 38.82 -78.41 -52.91
CA HIS A 5 38.19 -77.13 -53.14
C HIS A 5 38.89 -76.05 -52.31
N TYR A 6 39.38 -75.06 -52.99
CA TYR A 6 39.83 -73.82 -52.36
C TYR A 6 38.66 -72.90 -52.24
N SER A 7 38.28 -72.53 -50.99
CA SER A 7 37.25 -71.54 -50.65
C SER A 7 37.96 -70.21 -50.48
N THR A 8 37.72 -69.29 -51.39
CA THR A 8 38.21 -67.91 -51.30
C THR A 8 37.30 -67.12 -50.39
N CYS A 9 37.78 -66.67 -49.23
CA CYS A 9 37.12 -65.74 -48.41
C CYS A 9 37.33 -64.29 -48.93
N LEU A 10 36.26 -63.66 -49.42
CA LEU A 10 36.20 -62.22 -49.71
C LEU A 10 35.97 -61.48 -48.40
N ALA A 11 36.99 -60.74 -47.98
CA ALA A 11 36.80 -59.77 -46.86
C ALA A 11 36.20 -58.49 -47.41
N VAL A 12 34.95 -58.26 -47.07
CA VAL A 12 34.29 -56.97 -47.35
C VAL A 12 34.64 -56.04 -46.21
N ALA A 13 35.45 -55.02 -46.44
CA ALA A 13 35.74 -53.94 -45.51
C ALA A 13 34.57 -52.99 -45.51
N PHE A 14 33.83 -52.97 -44.39
CA PHE A 14 32.81 -51.92 -44.07
C PHE A 14 33.58 -50.67 -43.66
N ILE A 15 33.65 -49.66 -44.51
CA ILE A 15 34.06 -48.31 -44.14
C ILE A 15 32.81 -47.64 -43.52
N THR A 16 32.75 -47.59 -42.18
CA THR A 16 31.76 -46.73 -41.44
C THR A 16 32.24 -45.29 -41.54
N LEU A 17 31.62 -44.53 -42.41
CA LEU A 17 31.65 -43.07 -42.37
C LEU A 17 30.97 -42.62 -41.12
N PHE A 18 31.75 -42.22 -40.11
CA PHE A 18 31.18 -41.35 -38.99
C PHE A 18 30.97 -39.98 -39.61
N ALA A 19 29.72 -39.67 -39.97
CA ALA A 19 29.28 -38.30 -40.11
C ALA A 19 29.28 -37.70 -38.70
N SER A 20 30.31 -36.95 -38.35
CA SER A 20 30.32 -36.02 -37.23
C SER A 20 29.27 -34.96 -37.59
N CYS A 21 28.09 -34.99 -36.98
CA CYS A 21 27.28 -33.81 -36.82
C CYS A 21 28.10 -32.87 -35.95
N ALA A 22 28.80 -31.92 -36.57
CA ALA A 22 29.16 -30.70 -35.87
C ALA A 22 27.83 -30.09 -35.46
N SER A 23 27.51 -30.09 -34.15
CA SER A 23 26.55 -29.16 -33.60
C SER A 23 27.15 -27.79 -33.88
N ASP A 24 26.57 -27.06 -34.80
CA ASP A 24 26.66 -25.61 -34.73
C ASP A 24 26.14 -25.25 -33.32
N ASP A 25 27.05 -25.08 -32.38
CA ASP A 25 26.84 -24.24 -31.22
C ASP A 25 26.68 -22.84 -31.80
N ASP A 26 25.52 -22.58 -32.41
CA ASP A 26 25.01 -21.23 -32.46
C ASP A 26 25.01 -20.79 -31.00
N ASP A 27 25.88 -19.83 -30.68
CA ASP A 27 25.91 -19.05 -29.46
C ASP A 27 24.53 -18.40 -29.32
N TYR A 28 23.51 -19.18 -28.96
CA TYR A 28 22.25 -18.70 -28.48
C TYR A 28 22.53 -18.16 -27.07
N LYS A 29 23.17 -16.97 -27.01
CA LYS A 29 23.23 -16.19 -25.80
C LYS A 29 21.77 -15.94 -25.44
N SER A 30 21.26 -16.74 -24.51
CA SER A 30 19.96 -16.49 -23.92
C SER A 30 19.95 -15.01 -23.50
N ILE A 31 19.02 -14.23 -24.03
CA ILE A 31 18.86 -12.82 -23.61
C ILE A 31 18.63 -12.88 -22.13
N PRO A 32 19.44 -12.21 -21.28
CA PRO A 32 19.23 -12.23 -19.85
C PRO A 32 17.79 -11.81 -19.53
N SER A 33 17.12 -12.48 -18.61
CA SER A 33 15.74 -12.22 -18.21
C SER A 33 15.51 -10.73 -17.86
N GLN A 34 16.51 -10.07 -17.30
CA GLN A 34 16.52 -8.62 -17.03
C GLN A 34 16.38 -7.75 -18.28
N ASN A 35 17.01 -8.12 -19.40
CA ASN A 35 16.88 -7.37 -20.66
C ASN A 35 15.46 -7.57 -21.26
N ILE A 36 14.87 -8.75 -21.07
CA ILE A 36 13.50 -9.03 -21.50
C ILE A 36 12.52 -8.17 -20.68
N LEU A 37 12.69 -8.12 -19.35
CA LEU A 37 11.90 -7.30 -18.46
C LEU A 37 12.02 -5.80 -18.80
N GLU A 38 13.24 -5.33 -19.04
CA GLU A 38 13.47 -3.93 -19.43
C GLU A 38 12.73 -3.57 -20.73
N ASN A 39 12.85 -4.42 -21.75
CA ASN A 39 12.17 -4.23 -23.02
C ASN A 39 10.65 -4.24 -22.84
N ARG A 40 10.13 -5.13 -22.00
CA ARG A 40 8.70 -5.21 -21.73
C ARG A 40 8.16 -3.96 -21.02
N ILE A 41 8.89 -3.43 -20.03
CA ILE A 41 8.54 -2.17 -19.36
C ILE A 41 8.58 -1.00 -20.34
N ILE A 42 9.59 -0.93 -21.20
CA ILE A 42 9.69 0.12 -22.23
C ILE A 42 8.51 0.02 -23.23
N GLU A 43 8.11 -1.18 -23.62
CA GLU A 43 6.93 -1.38 -24.47
C GLU A 43 5.65 -0.87 -23.84
N LEU A 44 5.44 -1.13 -22.54
CA LEU A 44 4.24 -0.75 -21.81
C LEU A 44 4.17 0.74 -21.45
N TYR A 45 5.31 1.32 -21.03
CA TYR A 45 5.35 2.65 -20.41
C TYR A 45 6.23 3.65 -21.17
N GLY A 46 6.86 3.25 -22.27
CA GLY A 46 7.74 4.09 -23.06
C GLY A 46 9.17 4.25 -22.47
N SER A 47 9.33 4.08 -21.17
CA SER A 47 10.62 4.16 -20.48
C SER A 47 10.54 3.50 -19.10
N LYS A 48 11.66 2.98 -18.58
CA LYS A 48 11.79 2.55 -17.17
C LYS A 48 11.54 3.70 -16.19
N THR A 49 11.90 4.92 -16.59
CA THR A 49 11.73 6.10 -15.73
C THR A 49 10.27 6.40 -15.39
N ALA A 50 9.32 5.88 -16.16
CA ALA A 50 7.89 6.01 -15.87
C ALA A 50 7.45 5.27 -14.59
N LEU A 51 8.26 4.31 -14.10
CA LEU A 51 8.00 3.53 -12.88
C LEU A 51 8.91 3.94 -11.71
N ILE A 52 9.86 4.86 -11.92
CA ILE A 52 10.77 5.30 -10.87
C ILE A 52 10.04 6.24 -9.90
N GLN A 53 10.17 5.92 -8.62
CA GLN A 53 9.76 6.83 -7.54
C GLN A 53 10.88 7.85 -7.28
N PRO A 54 10.57 9.14 -7.08
CA PRO A 54 11.57 10.14 -6.75
C PRO A 54 12.14 9.92 -5.34
N LEU A 55 13.21 10.62 -5.01
CA LEU A 55 13.64 10.73 -3.62
C LEU A 55 12.57 11.46 -2.80
N ALA A 56 12.39 11.04 -1.55
CA ALA A 56 11.42 11.65 -0.64
C ALA A 56 11.66 13.16 -0.37
N THR A 57 12.84 13.66 -0.72
CA THR A 57 13.25 15.07 -0.63
C THR A 57 13.13 15.84 -1.95
N ASP A 58 12.85 15.15 -3.06
CA ASP A 58 12.69 15.79 -4.37
C ASP A 58 11.24 16.25 -4.57
N PHE A 59 10.78 17.17 -3.73
CA PHE A 59 9.38 17.59 -3.63
C PHE A 59 8.76 18.03 -4.96
N ASN A 60 9.56 18.55 -5.90
CA ASN A 60 9.10 18.97 -7.22
C ASN A 60 8.74 17.78 -8.14
N LEU A 61 9.21 16.56 -7.82
CA LEU A 61 8.97 15.35 -8.58
C LEU A 61 7.87 14.47 -7.96
N ILE A 62 7.53 14.73 -6.70
CA ILE A 62 6.44 14.02 -6.00
C ILE A 62 5.10 14.63 -6.44
N PRO A 63 4.15 13.82 -6.95
CA PRO A 63 2.80 14.32 -7.23
C PRO A 63 2.16 14.95 -5.99
N ASN A 64 1.58 16.14 -6.17
CA ASN A 64 0.99 16.88 -5.07
C ASN A 64 -0.17 17.76 -5.56
N ASP A 65 -1.05 18.12 -4.64
CA ASP A 65 -2.12 19.09 -4.90
C ASP A 65 -1.54 20.47 -5.16
N VAL A 66 -1.99 21.11 -6.23
CA VAL A 66 -1.53 22.46 -6.62
C VAL A 66 -1.81 23.51 -5.53
N ASN A 67 -2.86 23.28 -4.71
CA ASN A 67 -3.23 24.16 -3.60
C ASN A 67 -2.52 23.80 -2.29
N ASN A 68 -1.80 22.67 -2.26
CA ASN A 68 -0.98 22.24 -1.13
C ASN A 68 0.43 21.80 -1.58
N PRO A 69 1.24 22.68 -2.20
CA PRO A 69 2.58 22.29 -2.62
C PRO A 69 3.41 21.80 -1.44
N ILE A 70 4.17 20.70 -1.67
CA ILE A 70 5.03 20.10 -0.67
C ILE A 70 6.22 21.05 -0.38
N THR A 71 6.49 21.29 0.89
CA THR A 71 7.68 22.02 1.36
C THR A 71 8.32 21.27 2.53
N GLN A 72 9.63 21.47 2.75
CA GLN A 72 10.33 20.83 3.87
C GLN A 72 9.66 21.18 5.22
N ALA A 73 9.23 22.43 5.42
CA ALA A 73 8.58 22.84 6.65
C ALA A 73 7.24 22.11 6.89
N LYS A 74 6.41 21.95 5.84
CA LYS A 74 5.16 21.16 5.95
C LYS A 74 5.46 19.69 6.21
N VAL A 75 6.43 19.10 5.53
CA VAL A 75 6.80 17.69 5.72
C VAL A 75 7.28 17.44 7.15
N THR A 76 8.15 18.32 7.69
CA THR A 76 8.63 18.20 9.06
C THR A 76 7.50 18.34 10.07
N LEU A 77 6.65 19.36 9.93
CA LEU A 77 5.48 19.55 10.79
C LEU A 77 4.51 18.35 10.69
N GLY A 78 4.22 17.91 9.47
CA GLY A 78 3.30 16.79 9.22
C GLY A 78 3.81 15.47 9.77
N GLN A 79 5.12 15.18 9.65
CA GLN A 79 5.75 14.00 10.23
C GLN A 79 5.54 13.95 11.75
N LEU A 80 5.80 15.05 12.44
CA LEU A 80 5.62 15.14 13.88
C LEU A 80 4.15 15.00 14.27
N LEU A 81 3.24 15.74 13.63
CA LEU A 81 1.80 15.69 13.92
C LEU A 81 1.19 14.30 13.64
N PHE A 82 1.66 13.60 12.62
CA PHE A 82 1.20 12.24 12.30
C PHE A 82 1.52 11.24 13.43
N HIS A 83 2.62 11.45 14.16
CA HIS A 83 3.05 10.60 15.27
C HIS A 83 2.67 11.18 16.64
N GLU A 84 2.17 12.42 16.72
CA GLU A 84 1.94 13.14 17.97
C GLU A 84 0.75 12.60 18.77
N THR A 85 1.04 11.92 19.86
CA THR A 85 0.00 11.46 20.79
C THR A 85 -0.56 12.61 21.65
N GLY A 86 0.16 13.71 21.80
CA GLY A 86 -0.26 14.91 22.52
C GLY A 86 -1.50 15.60 21.95
N ILE A 87 -1.85 15.34 20.67
CA ILE A 87 -3.09 15.85 20.05
C ILE A 87 -4.31 14.93 20.25
N ALA A 88 -4.16 13.77 20.91
CA ALA A 88 -5.28 12.92 21.32
C ALA A 88 -6.00 13.55 22.53
N MET A 89 -6.68 14.68 22.29
CA MET A 89 -7.25 15.54 23.35
C MET A 89 -8.78 15.52 23.39
N ASN A 90 -9.42 14.76 22.50
CA ASN A 90 -10.89 14.66 22.45
C ASN A 90 -11.39 13.21 22.45
N PRO A 91 -10.82 12.31 23.30
CA PRO A 91 -11.24 10.93 23.35
C PRO A 91 -12.66 10.79 23.91
N ASN A 92 -13.30 9.65 23.64
CA ASN A 92 -14.59 9.29 24.26
C ASN A 92 -14.46 8.98 25.76
N MET A 93 -13.25 8.55 26.19
CA MET A 93 -12.95 8.26 27.60
C MET A 93 -11.64 8.90 28.01
N ASP A 94 -11.55 9.39 29.27
CA ASP A 94 -10.37 10.08 29.79
C ASP A 94 -9.09 9.24 29.71
N GLU A 95 -9.21 7.92 29.80
CA GLU A 95 -8.10 6.97 29.64
C GLU A 95 -7.43 6.99 28.27
N GLY A 96 -8.12 7.51 27.26
CA GLY A 96 -7.57 7.69 25.91
C GLY A 96 -6.76 8.97 25.74
N MET A 97 -6.81 9.88 26.71
CA MET A 97 -6.14 11.19 26.62
C MET A 97 -4.63 11.01 26.39
N TYR A 98 -4.13 11.58 25.29
CA TYR A 98 -2.71 11.58 24.90
C TYR A 98 -2.11 10.20 24.63
N THR A 99 -2.92 9.15 24.33
CA THR A 99 -2.42 7.76 24.19
C THR A 99 -2.33 7.24 22.76
N TYR A 100 -2.83 7.94 21.77
CA TYR A 100 -2.88 7.47 20.38
C TYR A 100 -2.58 8.59 19.38
N SER A 101 -2.26 8.21 18.16
CA SER A 101 -1.96 9.11 17.03
C SER A 101 -2.40 8.47 15.71
N CYS A 102 -2.17 9.12 14.56
CA CYS A 102 -2.35 8.47 13.24
C CYS A 102 -1.47 7.23 13.11
N ALA A 103 -0.24 7.31 13.65
CA ALA A 103 0.71 6.20 13.62
C ALA A 103 0.29 5.00 14.47
N SER A 104 -0.72 5.09 15.35
CA SER A 104 -1.28 3.93 16.06
C SER A 104 -1.79 2.84 15.13
N CYS A 105 -2.30 3.24 13.95
CA CYS A 105 -2.83 2.35 12.91
C CYS A 105 -2.06 2.42 11.59
N HIS A 106 -1.09 3.36 11.46
CA HIS A 106 -0.28 3.56 10.26
C HIS A 106 1.20 3.71 10.66
N HIS A 107 1.83 2.60 11.07
CA HIS A 107 3.22 2.63 11.56
C HIS A 107 4.19 1.92 10.59
N ALA A 108 5.45 2.34 10.64
CA ALA A 108 6.48 1.87 9.70
C ALA A 108 6.74 0.37 9.80
N GLU A 109 6.62 -0.21 10.99
CA GLU A 109 6.83 -1.63 11.28
C GLU A 109 5.82 -2.55 10.55
N ALA A 110 4.67 -2.01 10.16
CA ALA A 110 3.65 -2.72 9.37
C ALA A 110 3.46 -2.11 7.97
N GLY A 111 4.50 -1.45 7.41
CA GLY A 111 4.40 -0.83 6.08
C GLY A 111 3.39 0.32 6.04
N PHE A 112 3.34 1.16 7.07
CA PHE A 112 2.42 2.28 7.25
C PHE A 112 0.94 1.88 7.13
N GLN A 113 0.61 0.69 7.60
CA GLN A 113 -0.74 0.19 7.86
C GLN A 113 -0.79 -0.44 9.26
N SER A 114 -1.91 -1.05 9.65
CA SER A 114 -2.02 -1.70 10.96
C SER A 114 -1.44 -3.12 10.94
N GLY A 115 -0.68 -3.48 11.98
CA GLY A 115 -0.27 -4.86 12.24
C GLY A 115 -1.41 -5.77 12.71
N LEU A 116 -2.61 -5.21 12.98
CA LEU A 116 -3.83 -5.94 13.29
C LEU A 116 -4.74 -6.06 12.07
N LEU A 117 -5.61 -7.07 12.07
CA LEU A 117 -6.69 -7.20 11.09
C LEU A 117 -7.61 -5.96 11.11
N GLN A 118 -7.98 -5.47 12.30
CA GLN A 118 -8.66 -4.21 12.53
C GLN A 118 -7.80 -3.32 13.43
N GLY A 119 -7.34 -2.18 12.92
CA GLY A 119 -6.56 -1.22 13.70
C GLY A 119 -7.39 -0.60 14.83
N ILE A 120 -6.75 -0.30 15.96
CA ILE A 120 -7.36 0.33 17.12
C ILE A 120 -6.59 1.63 17.43
N GLY A 121 -7.26 2.76 17.29
CA GLY A 121 -6.77 4.06 17.74
C GLY A 121 -7.03 4.25 19.23
N GLU A 122 -8.00 5.11 19.59
CA GLU A 122 -8.45 5.24 20.98
C GLU A 122 -9.02 3.94 21.52
N GLY A 123 -8.69 3.65 22.78
CA GLY A 123 -9.13 2.45 23.48
C GLY A 123 -8.29 1.21 23.22
N GLY A 124 -7.21 1.33 22.42
CA GLY A 124 -6.18 0.28 22.31
C GLY A 124 -5.10 0.40 23.39
N MET A 125 -4.48 -0.72 23.75
CA MET A 125 -3.33 -0.84 24.65
C MET A 125 -2.30 -1.80 24.05
N GLY A 126 -1.01 -1.55 24.34
CA GLY A 126 0.10 -2.36 23.87
C GLY A 126 0.46 -2.09 22.43
N PHE A 127 1.61 -2.63 21.99
CA PHE A 127 2.10 -2.48 20.62
C PHE A 127 2.66 -3.81 20.09
N GLY A 128 3.51 -4.50 20.84
CA GLY A 128 4.30 -5.63 20.37
C GLY A 128 5.48 -5.16 19.53
N SER A 129 5.74 -5.85 18.41
CA SER A 129 6.87 -5.55 17.51
C SER A 129 6.45 -4.82 16.24
N THR A 130 5.27 -5.15 15.70
CA THR A 130 4.72 -4.63 14.45
C THR A 130 3.26 -4.18 14.61
N GLY A 131 2.87 -3.77 15.82
CA GLY A 131 1.50 -3.41 16.17
C GLY A 131 0.59 -4.60 16.48
N GLU A 132 1.08 -5.83 16.31
CA GLU A 132 0.33 -7.08 16.54
C GLU A 132 -0.05 -7.29 18.01
N GLY A 133 0.71 -6.69 18.92
CA GLY A 133 0.46 -6.74 20.37
C GLY A 133 -0.63 -5.80 20.87
N ARG A 134 -1.22 -4.96 19.99
CA ARG A 134 -2.25 -4.00 20.41
C ARG A 134 -3.59 -4.70 20.57
N PHE A 135 -4.25 -4.46 21.69
CA PHE A 135 -5.55 -5.06 22.02
C PHE A 135 -6.47 -4.04 22.71
N LYS A 136 -7.77 -4.37 22.78
CA LYS A 136 -8.78 -3.53 23.42
C LYS A 136 -8.51 -3.37 24.92
N ASN A 137 -8.47 -2.13 25.40
CA ASN A 137 -8.49 -1.82 26.80
C ASN A 137 -9.82 -2.27 27.44
N SER A 138 -9.74 -3.05 28.52
CA SER A 138 -10.89 -3.63 29.19
C SER A 138 -11.89 -2.61 29.78
N LEU A 139 -11.48 -1.36 29.95
CA LEU A 139 -12.34 -0.27 30.43
C LEU A 139 -13.29 0.23 29.34
N TYR A 140 -12.96 0.04 28.06
CA TYR A 140 -13.75 0.53 26.93
C TYR A 140 -14.90 -0.41 26.56
N GLN A 141 -16.04 0.17 26.24
CA GLN A 141 -17.07 -0.56 25.48
C GLN A 141 -16.71 -0.50 23.97
N GLU A 142 -17.27 -1.39 23.16
CA GLU A 142 -17.00 -1.40 21.70
C GLU A 142 -17.41 -0.08 21.03
N ALA A 143 -18.47 0.56 21.48
CA ALA A 143 -18.96 1.82 20.94
C ALA A 143 -18.03 3.02 21.24
N ASP A 144 -17.15 2.91 22.22
CA ASP A 144 -16.21 3.98 22.61
C ASP A 144 -14.87 3.85 21.90
N LEU A 145 -14.58 2.71 21.25
CA LEU A 145 -13.36 2.47 20.54
C LEU A 145 -13.24 3.31 19.26
N ASP A 146 -12.02 3.66 18.89
CA ASP A 146 -11.70 4.14 17.56
C ASP A 146 -11.23 2.97 16.70
N VAL A 147 -12.17 2.36 16.00
CA VAL A 147 -11.97 1.27 15.04
C VAL A 147 -12.77 1.53 13.78
N GLN A 148 -12.25 1.08 12.63
CA GLN A 148 -12.92 1.25 11.35
C GLN A 148 -13.56 -0.06 10.89
N PRO A 149 -14.68 -0.02 10.14
CA PRO A 149 -15.40 -1.20 9.66
C PRO A 149 -14.74 -1.88 8.45
N ILE A 150 -13.49 -1.57 8.20
CA ILE A 150 -12.71 -2.04 7.06
C ILE A 150 -11.23 -2.06 7.44
N ARG A 151 -10.44 -2.88 6.77
CA ARG A 151 -9.00 -2.95 7.03
C ARG A 151 -8.31 -1.61 6.78
N THR A 152 -7.39 -1.23 7.68
CA THR A 152 -6.56 -0.03 7.56
C THR A 152 -5.73 -0.09 6.27
N PRO A 153 -5.90 0.82 5.29
CA PRO A 153 -5.04 0.88 4.12
C PRO A 153 -3.67 1.45 4.47
N THR A 154 -2.65 1.14 3.67
CA THR A 154 -1.33 1.76 3.86
C THR A 154 -1.33 3.24 3.47
N ALA A 155 -0.53 4.05 4.19
CA ALA A 155 -0.18 5.42 3.81
C ALA A 155 1.01 5.50 2.84
N LEU A 156 1.65 4.36 2.48
CA LEU A 156 2.69 4.36 1.44
C LEU A 156 2.10 4.69 0.07
N ASN A 157 2.88 5.44 -0.72
CA ASN A 157 2.55 5.75 -2.12
C ASN A 157 1.25 6.53 -2.33
N VAL A 158 0.72 7.20 -1.30
CA VAL A 158 -0.52 7.98 -1.43
C VAL A 158 -0.37 9.16 -2.39
N ALA A 159 0.85 9.64 -2.65
CA ALA A 159 1.13 10.68 -3.64
C ALA A 159 0.61 10.32 -5.06
N TYR A 160 0.45 9.02 -5.37
CA TYR A 160 -0.05 8.53 -6.65
C TYR A 160 -1.55 8.22 -6.62
N GLN A 161 -2.31 8.82 -5.70
CA GLN A 161 -3.73 8.59 -5.52
C GLN A 161 -4.49 9.92 -5.46
N ASP A 162 -5.43 10.14 -6.38
CA ASP A 162 -6.32 11.29 -6.37
C ASP A 162 -7.52 11.13 -5.44
N VAL A 163 -7.84 9.86 -5.08
CA VAL A 163 -8.90 9.52 -4.11
C VAL A 163 -8.41 8.52 -3.08
N MET A 164 -8.83 8.69 -1.82
CA MET A 164 -8.36 7.90 -0.69
C MET A 164 -9.42 6.94 -0.14
N LEU A 165 -8.96 5.94 0.61
CA LEU A 165 -9.66 4.78 1.15
C LEU A 165 -10.07 3.75 0.09
N TRP A 166 -10.55 2.59 0.55
CA TRP A 166 -10.94 1.47 -0.30
C TRP A 166 -12.08 1.80 -1.26
N ASN A 167 -13.01 2.66 -0.85
CA ASN A 167 -14.15 3.11 -1.66
C ASN A 167 -13.91 4.44 -2.38
N GLY A 168 -12.74 5.08 -2.18
CA GLY A 168 -12.38 6.33 -2.85
C GLY A 168 -13.23 7.53 -2.42
N GLN A 169 -13.76 7.57 -1.19
CA GLN A 169 -14.70 8.62 -0.77
C GLN A 169 -14.06 9.99 -0.50
N PHE A 170 -12.75 10.06 -0.31
CA PHE A 170 -12.02 11.31 -0.13
C PHE A 170 -11.30 11.73 -1.41
N GLY A 171 -11.35 13.02 -1.71
CA GLY A 171 -10.83 13.69 -2.89
C GLY A 171 -11.93 14.44 -3.63
N ALA A 172 -11.63 15.67 -4.04
CA ALA A 172 -12.55 16.55 -4.76
C ALA A 172 -12.29 16.62 -6.26
N THR A 173 -11.24 15.94 -6.74
CA THR A 173 -10.74 16.04 -8.13
C THR A 173 -10.70 14.67 -8.79
N GLY A 174 -10.39 14.63 -10.09
CA GLY A 174 -10.12 13.39 -10.82
C GLY A 174 -11.26 12.37 -10.74
N THR A 175 -10.99 11.24 -10.13
CA THR A 175 -11.92 10.09 -10.00
C THR A 175 -13.26 10.44 -9.30
N ASN A 176 -13.30 11.51 -8.50
CA ASN A 176 -14.51 11.95 -7.80
C ASN A 176 -15.23 13.13 -8.46
N GLU A 177 -14.80 13.61 -9.61
CA GLU A 177 -15.56 14.61 -10.37
C GLU A 177 -16.96 14.11 -10.66
N GLY A 178 -17.98 14.94 -10.36
CA GLY A 178 -19.40 14.60 -10.53
C GLY A 178 -20.00 13.82 -9.35
N THR A 179 -19.27 13.63 -8.23
CA THR A 179 -19.80 13.00 -7.01
C THR A 179 -20.18 13.99 -5.90
N GLU A 180 -20.21 15.29 -6.19
CA GLU A 180 -20.40 16.38 -5.21
C GLU A 180 -21.70 16.22 -4.40
N ALA A 181 -22.74 15.62 -5.02
CA ALA A 181 -24.00 15.33 -4.33
C ALA A 181 -23.87 14.36 -3.14
N ASN A 182 -22.76 13.61 -3.08
CA ASN A 182 -22.48 12.63 -2.03
C ASN A 182 -21.58 13.20 -0.89
N TRP A 183 -21.11 14.45 -1.01
CA TRP A 183 -20.27 15.11 -0.01
C TRP A 183 -21.15 15.74 1.07
N THR A 184 -21.86 14.89 1.79
CA THR A 184 -22.98 15.28 2.68
C THR A 184 -22.48 16.09 3.87
N PRO A 185 -23.06 17.29 4.14
CA PRO A 185 -22.75 18.07 5.34
C PRO A 185 -22.93 17.28 6.63
N GLY A 186 -22.02 17.51 7.61
CA GLY A 186 -22.00 16.79 8.88
C GLY A 186 -21.46 15.37 8.81
N THR A 187 -20.91 14.96 7.68
CA THR A 187 -20.18 13.69 7.52
C THR A 187 -18.70 13.96 7.19
N PRO A 188 -17.79 13.01 7.42
CA PRO A 188 -16.37 13.20 7.07
C PRO A 188 -16.15 13.60 5.60
N LYS A 189 -17.03 13.19 4.69
CA LYS A 189 -16.95 13.51 3.25
C LYS A 189 -17.20 14.99 2.93
N GLU A 190 -17.74 15.75 3.87
CA GLU A 190 -17.95 17.20 3.71
C GLU A 190 -16.65 17.95 3.38
N VAL A 191 -15.50 17.45 3.85
CA VAL A 191 -14.17 18.05 3.57
C VAL A 191 -13.82 18.10 2.09
N ASN A 192 -14.42 17.25 1.25
CA ASN A 192 -14.22 17.31 -0.20
C ASN A 192 -14.65 18.67 -0.78
N ASN A 193 -15.58 19.39 -0.13
CA ASN A 193 -15.98 20.74 -0.55
C ASN A 193 -14.85 21.77 -0.45
N LEU A 194 -13.73 21.44 0.21
CA LEU A 194 -12.53 22.28 0.23
C LEU A 194 -11.79 22.29 -1.11
N GLY A 195 -12.05 21.31 -2.00
CA GLY A 195 -11.51 21.25 -3.35
C GLY A 195 -10.13 20.63 -3.48
N PHE A 196 -9.59 20.00 -2.42
CA PHE A 196 -8.31 19.31 -2.44
C PHE A 196 -8.40 17.88 -2.98
N GLU A 197 -7.24 17.32 -3.36
CA GLU A 197 -7.09 15.89 -3.66
C GLU A 197 -7.32 15.00 -2.44
N GLY A 198 -7.31 13.68 -2.66
CA GLY A 198 -7.68 12.69 -1.66
C GLY A 198 -6.84 12.69 -0.40
N VAL A 199 -5.53 12.89 -0.53
CA VAL A 199 -4.60 12.84 0.62
C VAL A 199 -4.89 13.98 1.59
N GLU A 200 -5.07 15.18 1.08
CA GLU A 200 -5.39 16.37 1.86
C GLU A 200 -6.75 16.24 2.56
N THR A 201 -7.79 15.86 1.79
CA THR A 201 -9.14 15.73 2.35
C THR A 201 -9.22 14.62 3.40
N GLN A 202 -8.53 13.50 3.18
CA GLN A 202 -8.47 12.40 4.14
C GLN A 202 -7.73 12.81 5.42
N ALA A 203 -6.55 13.46 5.32
CA ALA A 203 -5.78 13.90 6.48
C ALA A 203 -6.56 14.92 7.34
N ILE A 204 -7.27 15.88 6.70
CA ILE A 204 -8.11 16.85 7.41
C ILE A 204 -9.28 16.16 8.11
N ALA A 205 -9.97 15.24 7.41
CA ALA A 205 -11.11 14.50 8.00
C ALA A 205 -10.66 13.55 9.11
N GLY A 206 -9.48 12.93 8.95
CA GLY A 206 -8.91 11.98 9.89
C GLY A 206 -8.73 12.56 11.30
N LEU A 207 -8.38 13.82 11.40
CA LEU A 207 -8.26 14.50 12.70
C LEU A 207 -9.59 14.45 13.49
N ASP A 208 -10.72 14.72 12.86
CA ASP A 208 -12.03 14.63 13.53
C ASP A 208 -12.49 13.17 13.72
N VAL A 209 -12.33 12.33 12.68
CA VAL A 209 -12.79 10.92 12.72
C VAL A 209 -12.10 10.17 13.84
N HIS A 210 -10.81 10.42 14.04
CA HIS A 210 -9.99 9.79 15.08
C HIS A 210 -9.88 10.62 16.36
N ARG A 211 -10.75 11.64 16.55
CA ARG A 211 -10.83 12.43 17.78
C ARG A 211 -9.52 13.10 18.20
N LEU A 212 -8.68 13.45 17.21
CA LEU A 212 -7.47 14.22 17.37
C LEU A 212 -7.81 15.72 17.29
N LEU A 213 -7.35 16.50 18.25
CA LEU A 213 -7.65 17.91 18.35
C LEU A 213 -6.40 18.77 18.12
N ILE A 214 -6.50 19.72 17.22
CA ILE A 214 -5.49 20.79 17.08
C ILE A 214 -5.93 21.93 17.99
N ASP A 215 -5.41 21.91 19.19
CA ASP A 215 -5.69 22.89 20.22
C ASP A 215 -4.72 24.08 20.11
N GLU A 216 -5.25 25.31 20.06
CA GLU A 216 -4.43 26.51 19.86
C GLU A 216 -3.49 26.75 21.05
N ASP A 217 -3.93 26.49 22.28
CA ASP A 217 -3.09 26.65 23.48
C ASP A 217 -1.96 25.63 23.52
N PHE A 218 -2.22 24.39 23.12
CA PHE A 218 -1.19 23.36 22.99
C PHE A 218 -0.15 23.77 21.94
N ILE A 219 -0.57 24.24 20.78
CA ILE A 219 0.33 24.68 19.70
C ILE A 219 1.18 25.88 20.15
N ILE A 220 0.56 26.94 20.69
CA ILE A 220 1.25 28.18 21.06
C ILE A 220 2.26 27.99 22.18
N ASN A 221 2.01 27.04 23.11
CA ASN A 221 2.87 26.78 24.25
C ASN A 221 3.90 25.66 24.00
N SER A 222 4.06 25.21 22.78
CA SER A 222 5.03 24.19 22.36
C SER A 222 5.89 24.65 21.20
N GLU A 223 6.85 23.82 20.80
CA GLU A 223 7.70 24.04 19.60
C GLU A 223 6.89 23.99 18.30
N TYR A 224 5.69 23.44 18.29
CA TYR A 224 4.80 23.43 17.14
C TYR A 224 4.47 24.82 16.61
N LYS A 225 4.42 25.83 17.47
CA LYS A 225 4.14 27.18 17.04
C LYS A 225 5.09 27.67 15.96
N ASP A 226 6.39 27.54 16.19
CA ASP A 226 7.41 28.00 15.24
C ASP A 226 7.37 27.15 13.96
N MET A 227 7.07 25.86 14.06
CA MET A 227 6.91 24.97 12.90
C MET A 227 5.70 25.33 12.05
N PHE A 228 4.55 25.68 12.66
CA PHE A 228 3.40 26.20 11.91
C PHE A 228 3.70 27.55 11.25
N ASP A 229 4.42 28.42 11.95
CA ASP A 229 4.82 29.73 11.41
C ASP A 229 5.73 29.58 10.18
N GLU A 230 6.63 28.59 10.18
CA GLU A 230 7.50 28.28 9.04
C GLU A 230 6.73 27.57 7.91
N ALA A 231 5.85 26.63 8.22
CA ALA A 231 5.11 25.85 7.24
C ALA A 231 4.05 26.68 6.50
N PHE A 232 3.44 27.67 7.19
CA PHE A 232 2.34 28.49 6.68
C PHE A 232 2.57 29.99 6.85
N PRO A 233 3.70 30.55 6.36
CA PRO A 233 4.07 31.94 6.61
C PRO A 233 3.08 32.96 6.03
N ASN A 234 2.37 32.58 4.98
CA ASN A 234 1.44 33.46 4.26
C ASN A 234 -0.02 33.35 4.79
N VAL A 235 -0.29 32.43 5.71
CA VAL A 235 -1.61 32.32 6.35
C VAL A 235 -1.71 33.30 7.50
N ASN A 236 -2.88 33.95 7.65
CA ASN A 236 -3.13 34.86 8.77
C ASN A 236 -2.90 34.10 10.11
N VAL A 237 -2.23 34.76 11.06
CA VAL A 237 -1.89 34.16 12.36
C VAL A 237 -3.14 33.58 13.07
N ALA A 238 -4.28 34.29 12.97
CA ALA A 238 -5.55 33.84 13.58
C ALA A 238 -6.13 32.54 12.96
N GLU A 239 -5.65 32.13 11.79
CA GLU A 239 -6.11 30.94 11.05
C GLU A 239 -5.01 29.89 10.90
N ARG A 240 -3.77 30.24 11.30
CA ARG A 240 -2.57 29.45 11.05
C ARG A 240 -2.54 28.16 11.84
N TYR A 241 -2.91 28.22 13.14
CA TYR A 241 -2.87 27.07 14.06
C TYR A 241 -4.22 26.34 14.04
N SER A 242 -4.56 25.80 12.89
CA SER A 242 -5.87 25.22 12.61
C SER A 242 -5.78 23.77 12.17
N LYS A 243 -6.88 23.04 12.36
CA LYS A 243 -7.05 21.69 11.84
C LYS A 243 -6.79 21.60 10.33
N LEU A 244 -7.23 22.61 9.56
CA LEU A 244 -6.97 22.66 8.12
C LEU A 244 -5.46 22.59 7.82
N ASN A 245 -4.68 23.49 8.43
CA ASN A 245 -3.25 23.55 8.18
C ASN A 245 -2.50 22.34 8.74
N ALA A 246 -2.93 21.79 9.86
CA ALA A 246 -2.40 20.53 10.39
C ALA A 246 -2.63 19.37 9.41
N GLY A 247 -3.85 19.22 8.89
CA GLY A 247 -4.16 18.20 7.87
C GLY A 247 -3.38 18.39 6.58
N LEU A 248 -3.20 19.64 6.12
CA LEU A 248 -2.37 19.94 4.94
C LEU A 248 -0.88 19.62 5.16
N ALA A 249 -0.36 19.80 6.37
CA ALA A 249 1.01 19.40 6.71
C ALA A 249 1.15 17.88 6.78
N ILE A 250 0.21 17.18 7.42
CA ILE A 250 0.16 15.71 7.48
C ILE A 250 0.10 15.15 6.05
N ALA A 251 -0.76 15.66 5.18
CA ALA A 251 -0.84 15.25 3.78
C ALA A 251 0.49 15.44 3.03
N ALA A 252 1.18 16.57 3.25
CA ALA A 252 2.49 16.80 2.65
C ALA A 252 3.53 15.77 3.11
N TYR A 253 3.51 15.36 4.37
CA TYR A 253 4.35 14.27 4.88
C TYR A 253 3.95 12.92 4.26
N GLU A 254 2.68 12.54 4.28
CA GLU A 254 2.19 11.28 3.72
C GLU A 254 2.58 11.12 2.24
N ARG A 255 2.57 12.20 1.46
CA ARG A 255 3.02 12.18 0.05
C ARG A 255 4.50 11.83 -0.10
N THR A 256 5.33 12.04 0.93
CA THR A 256 6.75 11.66 0.92
C THR A 256 7.00 10.21 1.32
N LEU A 257 5.98 9.46 1.75
CA LEU A 257 6.10 8.05 2.14
C LEU A 257 6.26 7.15 0.89
N LEU A 258 7.46 7.14 0.33
CA LEU A 258 7.78 6.43 -0.90
C LEU A 258 8.75 5.28 -0.61
N PRO A 259 8.39 4.02 -0.88
CA PRO A 259 9.27 2.85 -0.72
C PRO A 259 10.30 2.78 -1.87
N ASN A 260 11.02 3.88 -2.09
CA ASN A 260 11.93 4.09 -3.23
C ASN A 260 13.30 3.40 -3.08
N GLN A 261 13.55 2.71 -1.96
CA GLN A 261 14.76 1.91 -1.75
C GLN A 261 14.51 0.40 -1.96
N ALA A 262 13.31 -0.01 -2.36
CA ALA A 262 12.98 -1.39 -2.69
C ALA A 262 13.88 -1.91 -3.85
N PRO A 263 14.24 -3.21 -3.89
CA PRO A 263 15.09 -3.78 -4.93
C PRO A 263 14.61 -3.47 -6.35
N PHE A 264 13.31 -3.53 -6.62
CA PHE A 264 12.76 -3.16 -7.93
C PHE A 264 13.05 -1.70 -8.30
N GLN A 265 12.94 -0.75 -7.36
CA GLN A 265 13.29 0.65 -7.57
C GLN A 265 14.80 0.82 -7.82
N GLN A 266 15.65 0.08 -7.11
CA GLN A 266 17.10 0.07 -7.36
C GLN A 266 17.41 -0.49 -8.76
N TRP A 267 16.72 -1.56 -9.18
CA TRP A 267 16.89 -2.12 -10.53
C TRP A 267 16.45 -1.12 -11.62
N LEU A 268 15.31 -0.45 -11.45
CA LEU A 268 14.87 0.61 -12.38
C LEU A 268 15.90 1.72 -12.51
N ASN A 269 16.61 2.06 -11.42
CA ASN A 269 17.71 3.03 -11.37
C ASN A 269 19.07 2.48 -11.85
N GLY A 270 19.12 1.27 -12.40
CA GLY A 270 20.30 0.72 -13.07
C GLY A 270 21.15 -0.27 -12.25
N ASN A 271 20.77 -0.59 -11.01
CA ASN A 271 21.41 -1.67 -10.25
C ASN A 271 20.86 -3.03 -10.70
N THR A 272 21.44 -3.60 -11.75
CA THR A 272 20.96 -4.86 -12.34
C THR A 272 21.07 -6.07 -11.41
N SER A 273 21.80 -5.99 -10.30
CA SER A 273 21.94 -7.05 -9.30
C SER A 273 20.99 -6.89 -8.10
N ALA A 274 20.12 -5.90 -8.11
CA ALA A 274 19.21 -5.63 -6.99
C ALA A 274 18.09 -6.67 -6.84
N MET A 275 17.72 -7.34 -7.94
CA MET A 275 16.76 -8.45 -7.96
C MET A 275 17.47 -9.73 -8.35
N ASP A 276 17.10 -10.84 -7.74
CA ASP A 276 17.52 -12.17 -8.14
C ASP A 276 16.78 -12.68 -9.40
N GLU A 277 17.09 -13.91 -9.84
CA GLU A 277 16.48 -14.50 -11.03
C GLU A 277 14.98 -14.81 -10.84
N GLN A 278 14.58 -15.26 -9.64
CA GLN A 278 13.18 -15.56 -9.33
C GLN A 278 12.34 -14.30 -9.27
N GLU A 279 12.83 -13.26 -8.61
CA GLU A 279 12.20 -11.93 -8.54
C GLU A 279 12.07 -11.30 -9.93
N THR A 280 13.12 -11.42 -10.76
CA THR A 280 13.12 -10.91 -12.14
C THR A 280 12.09 -11.65 -13.00
N MET A 281 12.00 -12.99 -12.86
CA MET A 281 10.99 -13.79 -13.55
C MET A 281 9.57 -13.42 -13.07
N GLY A 282 9.38 -13.22 -11.77
CA GLY A 282 8.11 -12.76 -11.20
C GLY A 282 7.70 -11.41 -11.74
N ALA A 283 8.63 -10.46 -11.82
CA ALA A 283 8.40 -9.17 -12.43
C ALA A 283 8.00 -9.29 -13.91
N LEU A 284 8.70 -10.13 -14.68
CA LEU A 284 8.36 -10.37 -16.08
C LEU A 284 6.92 -10.92 -16.22
N LEU A 285 6.56 -11.92 -15.43
CA LEU A 285 5.19 -12.46 -15.43
C LEU A 285 4.15 -11.40 -15.05
N PHE A 286 4.46 -10.57 -14.05
CA PHE A 286 3.59 -9.47 -13.60
C PHE A 286 3.30 -8.48 -14.73
N PHE A 287 4.33 -8.09 -15.49
CA PHE A 287 4.21 -7.13 -16.59
C PHE A 287 3.85 -7.76 -17.93
N ASP A 288 3.67 -9.09 -18.01
CA ASP A 288 3.33 -9.80 -19.25
C ASP A 288 2.15 -10.77 -19.06
N ASP A 289 2.42 -12.09 -18.95
CA ASP A 289 1.41 -13.15 -19.02
C ASP A 289 0.33 -13.07 -17.93
N ALA A 290 0.72 -12.76 -16.69
CA ALA A 290 -0.20 -12.62 -15.56
C ALA A 290 -1.03 -11.33 -15.61
N LYS A 291 -0.65 -10.34 -16.44
CA LYS A 291 -1.36 -9.06 -16.67
C LYS A 291 -1.68 -8.27 -15.41
N CYS A 292 -0.92 -8.45 -14.34
CA CYS A 292 -1.13 -7.71 -13.08
C CYS A 292 -1.02 -6.19 -13.29
N PHE A 293 -0.14 -5.77 -14.21
CA PHE A 293 0.05 -4.37 -14.62
C PHE A 293 -1.21 -3.70 -15.18
N SER A 294 -2.21 -4.47 -15.63
CA SER A 294 -3.45 -3.89 -16.17
C SER A 294 -4.33 -3.22 -15.10
N CYS A 295 -4.14 -3.59 -13.83
CA CYS A 295 -4.77 -2.97 -12.68
C CYS A 295 -3.74 -2.25 -11.80
N HIS A 296 -2.54 -2.83 -11.62
CA HIS A 296 -1.45 -2.31 -10.78
C HIS A 296 -0.38 -1.66 -11.66
N SER A 297 -0.48 -0.35 -11.88
CA SER A 297 0.37 0.38 -12.82
C SER A 297 1.06 1.59 -12.19
N GLY A 298 1.94 2.26 -12.97
CA GLY A 298 2.68 3.42 -12.51
C GLY A 298 3.69 3.14 -11.40
N PRO A 299 4.33 4.19 -10.84
CA PRO A 299 5.41 4.04 -9.87
C PRO A 299 5.01 3.34 -8.58
N ALA A 300 3.74 3.44 -8.18
CA ALA A 300 3.19 2.83 -6.97
C ALA A 300 2.63 1.41 -7.20
N LEU A 301 2.57 0.92 -8.44
CA LEU A 301 1.87 -0.31 -8.79
C LEU A 301 0.47 -0.36 -8.17
N ASN A 302 -0.29 0.73 -8.34
CA ASN A 302 -1.66 0.91 -7.90
C ASN A 302 -2.59 1.24 -9.09
N GLY A 303 -3.85 1.61 -8.80
CA GLY A 303 -4.76 2.14 -9.81
C GLY A 303 -5.91 2.89 -9.15
N MET A 304 -6.50 3.82 -9.92
CA MET A 304 -7.70 4.56 -9.48
C MET A 304 -9.00 3.93 -9.97
N ASP A 305 -8.90 2.79 -10.64
CA ASP A 305 -10.06 1.98 -11.01
C ASP A 305 -10.53 1.10 -9.85
N PHE A 306 -11.83 0.83 -9.85
CA PHE A 306 -12.50 0.04 -8.82
C PHE A 306 -13.02 -1.28 -9.39
N TYR A 307 -12.71 -2.38 -8.72
CA TYR A 307 -13.08 -3.72 -9.17
C TYR A 307 -13.81 -4.51 -8.09
N ALA A 308 -14.88 -5.20 -8.49
CA ALA A 308 -15.54 -6.21 -7.65
C ALA A 308 -14.87 -7.55 -7.90
N LEU A 309 -14.10 -8.00 -6.93
CA LEU A 309 -13.37 -9.28 -7.00
C LEU A 309 -13.98 -10.35 -6.10
N GLY A 310 -15.03 -10.00 -5.33
CA GLY A 310 -15.74 -10.93 -4.47
C GLY A 310 -14.94 -11.41 -3.26
N MET A 311 -13.98 -10.61 -2.76
CA MET A 311 -13.30 -10.86 -1.48
C MET A 311 -14.27 -10.64 -0.32
N ASN A 312 -14.08 -11.35 0.80
CA ASN A 312 -14.93 -11.22 1.99
C ASN A 312 -14.75 -9.85 2.67
N ASP A 313 -15.81 -9.39 3.32
CA ASP A 313 -15.79 -8.25 4.21
C ASP A 313 -15.04 -8.59 5.51
N LEU A 314 -14.65 -7.55 6.27
CA LEU A 314 -13.98 -7.69 7.55
C LEU A 314 -14.84 -8.56 8.50
N ALA A 315 -14.27 -9.64 9.00
CA ALA A 315 -14.96 -10.58 9.90
C ALA A 315 -13.95 -11.31 10.79
N GLY A 316 -14.38 -11.71 11.98
CA GLY A 316 -13.58 -12.47 12.93
C GLY A 316 -14.04 -12.25 14.38
N GLU A 317 -13.51 -13.04 15.30
CA GLU A 317 -13.88 -12.96 16.72
C GLU A 317 -13.44 -11.66 17.41
N ASN A 318 -12.38 -11.02 16.87
CA ASN A 318 -11.82 -9.77 17.41
C ASN A 318 -12.23 -8.54 16.61
N ILE A 319 -13.29 -8.62 15.79
CA ILE A 319 -13.83 -7.47 15.08
C ILE A 319 -14.82 -6.74 15.99
N MET A 320 -14.50 -5.50 16.31
CA MET A 320 -15.13 -4.70 17.35
C MET A 320 -16.15 -3.67 16.81
N THR A 321 -16.62 -3.86 15.58
CA THR A 321 -17.63 -2.99 14.98
C THR A 321 -18.54 -3.76 14.03
N THR A 322 -19.77 -3.28 13.88
CA THR A 322 -20.68 -3.82 12.85
C THR A 322 -20.31 -3.24 11.49
N ILE A 323 -20.18 -4.11 10.50
CA ILE A 323 -19.94 -3.72 9.11
C ILE A 323 -21.30 -3.37 8.48
N ASP A 324 -21.51 -2.10 8.17
CA ASP A 324 -22.74 -1.62 7.57
C ASP A 324 -22.84 -1.94 6.08
N ASP A 325 -24.03 -1.77 5.52
CA ASP A 325 -24.28 -2.09 4.10
C ASP A 325 -23.55 -1.14 3.15
N ALA A 326 -23.29 0.10 3.54
CA ALA A 326 -22.54 1.05 2.73
C ALA A 326 -21.07 0.62 2.60
N THR A 327 -20.47 0.18 3.71
CA THR A 327 -19.11 -0.37 3.72
C THR A 327 -18.99 -1.61 2.83
N LYS A 328 -19.94 -2.57 2.94
CA LYS A 328 -19.95 -3.79 2.10
C LYS A 328 -20.09 -3.48 0.62
N ARG A 329 -20.84 -2.44 0.28
CA ARG A 329 -21.02 -2.00 -1.11
C ARG A 329 -19.81 -1.25 -1.67
N GLY A 330 -18.79 -0.95 -0.88
CA GLY A 330 -17.56 -0.29 -1.32
C GLY A 330 -17.82 1.03 -2.06
N ARG A 331 -17.35 1.16 -3.31
CA ARG A 331 -17.57 2.35 -4.14
C ARG A 331 -19.06 2.70 -4.29
N GLY A 332 -19.93 1.70 -4.47
CA GLY A 332 -21.38 1.90 -4.56
C GLY A 332 -21.99 2.46 -3.28
N GLY A 333 -21.42 2.16 -2.12
CA GLY A 333 -21.81 2.75 -0.84
C GLY A 333 -21.50 4.24 -0.74
N PHE A 334 -20.48 4.72 -1.47
CA PHE A 334 -20.16 6.15 -1.59
C PHE A 334 -20.94 6.82 -2.71
N THR A 335 -20.92 6.26 -3.92
CA THR A 335 -21.55 6.91 -5.09
C THR A 335 -23.07 6.82 -5.12
N GLY A 336 -23.65 5.85 -4.39
CA GLY A 336 -25.08 5.53 -4.47
C GLY A 336 -25.48 4.86 -5.79
N ASN A 337 -24.53 4.60 -6.69
CA ASN A 337 -24.74 3.97 -7.98
C ASN A 337 -24.65 2.44 -7.87
N PRO A 338 -25.71 1.67 -8.14
CA PRO A 338 -25.67 0.20 -8.07
C PRO A 338 -24.65 -0.47 -9.00
N LEU A 339 -24.20 0.21 -10.06
CA LEU A 339 -23.15 -0.31 -10.94
C LEU A 339 -21.77 -0.30 -10.27
N ASP A 340 -21.61 0.43 -9.17
CA ASP A 340 -20.38 0.52 -8.40
C ASP A 340 -20.40 -0.37 -7.15
N ASP A 341 -21.48 -1.12 -6.91
CA ASP A 341 -21.59 -1.98 -5.75
C ASP A 341 -20.50 -3.06 -5.73
N TYR A 342 -19.96 -3.31 -4.53
CA TYR A 342 -18.92 -4.29 -4.23
C TYR A 342 -17.58 -4.04 -4.91
N LYS A 343 -17.39 -2.85 -5.49
CA LYS A 343 -16.11 -2.45 -6.08
C LYS A 343 -15.24 -1.75 -5.05
N PHE A 344 -13.95 -2.10 -5.06
CA PHE A 344 -12.92 -1.51 -4.21
C PHE A 344 -11.76 -1.05 -5.08
N LYS A 345 -11.08 0.02 -4.65
CA LYS A 345 -9.96 0.64 -5.35
C LYS A 345 -8.77 -0.33 -5.41
N THR A 346 -8.04 -0.33 -6.51
CA THR A 346 -6.80 -1.09 -6.67
C THR A 346 -5.71 -0.55 -5.73
N PRO A 347 -5.25 -1.33 -4.73
CA PRO A 347 -4.22 -0.89 -3.79
C PRO A 347 -2.82 -0.90 -4.42
N GLN A 348 -1.87 -0.19 -3.80
CA GLN A 348 -0.45 -0.30 -4.08
C GLN A 348 0.11 -1.65 -3.59
N LEU A 349 1.30 -2.06 -4.07
CA LEU A 349 1.86 -3.40 -3.80
C LEU A 349 3.19 -3.40 -3.02
N TYR A 350 3.74 -2.25 -2.65
CA TYR A 350 4.99 -2.20 -1.90
C TYR A 350 4.79 -2.54 -0.42
N ASN A 351 5.79 -3.16 0.20
CA ASN A 351 5.83 -3.50 1.63
C ASN A 351 4.65 -4.34 2.13
N LEU A 352 4.15 -5.23 1.31
CA LEU A 352 3.09 -6.16 1.73
C LEU A 352 3.61 -7.29 2.64
N LYS A 353 4.93 -7.51 2.68
CA LYS A 353 5.56 -8.52 3.54
C LYS A 353 5.40 -8.24 5.04
N ASP A 354 5.19 -6.98 5.41
CA ASP A 354 5.11 -6.55 6.82
C ASP A 354 3.77 -6.92 7.48
N VAL A 355 2.79 -7.41 6.73
CA VAL A 355 1.46 -7.76 7.23
C VAL A 355 0.99 -9.11 6.71
N THR A 356 -0.03 -9.67 7.38
CA THR A 356 -0.62 -10.99 7.07
C THR A 356 -2.11 -10.92 6.77
N PHE A 357 -2.61 -9.77 6.30
CA PHE A 357 -4.02 -9.56 5.99
C PHE A 357 -4.17 -8.80 4.67
N PHE A 358 -4.85 -9.40 3.69
CA PHE A 358 -4.99 -8.84 2.34
C PHE A 358 -6.46 -8.73 1.92
N GLY A 359 -6.73 -7.78 1.02
CA GLY A 359 -8.07 -7.37 0.64
C GLY A 359 -8.67 -6.35 1.61
N HIS A 360 -9.81 -5.77 1.25
CA HIS A 360 -10.50 -4.74 2.06
C HIS A 360 -11.01 -5.28 3.41
N GLY A 361 -11.31 -6.57 3.48
CA GLY A 361 -11.71 -7.25 4.71
C GLY A 361 -10.60 -8.10 5.35
N GLY A 362 -9.40 -8.16 4.75
CA GLY A 362 -8.28 -8.92 5.31
C GLY A 362 -8.49 -10.43 5.36
N SER A 363 -9.31 -10.98 4.48
CA SER A 363 -9.72 -12.39 4.49
C SER A 363 -8.62 -13.35 4.03
N ILE A 364 -7.66 -12.88 3.25
CA ILE A 364 -6.53 -13.66 2.73
C ILE A 364 -5.29 -13.31 3.55
N GLN A 365 -4.46 -14.31 3.89
CA GLN A 365 -3.38 -14.13 4.86
C GLN A 365 -1.97 -14.15 4.29
N THR A 366 -1.78 -14.62 3.05
CA THR A 366 -0.48 -14.61 2.38
C THR A 366 -0.56 -13.97 1.02
N ILE A 367 0.54 -13.40 0.53
CA ILE A 367 0.64 -12.84 -0.82
C ILE A 367 0.42 -13.96 -1.85
N GLU A 368 0.98 -15.14 -1.61
CA GLU A 368 0.82 -16.32 -2.45
C GLU A 368 -0.67 -16.68 -2.60
N ASP A 369 -1.43 -16.71 -1.50
CA ASP A 369 -2.87 -16.98 -1.53
C ASP A 369 -3.66 -15.91 -2.31
N VAL A 370 -3.24 -14.64 -2.27
CA VAL A 370 -3.83 -13.58 -3.12
C VAL A 370 -3.61 -13.90 -4.59
N ILE A 371 -2.42 -14.37 -4.97
CA ILE A 371 -2.11 -14.73 -6.36
C ILE A 371 -2.88 -15.97 -6.77
N TYR A 372 -3.00 -17.01 -5.91
CA TYR A 372 -3.87 -18.17 -6.12
C TYR A 372 -5.33 -17.75 -6.29
N TYR A 373 -5.82 -16.84 -5.45
CA TYR A 373 -7.17 -16.30 -5.56
C TYR A 373 -7.43 -15.66 -6.93
N LYS A 374 -6.49 -14.84 -7.40
CA LYS A 374 -6.54 -14.24 -8.74
C LYS A 374 -6.42 -15.28 -9.85
N ASN A 375 -5.53 -16.26 -9.67
CA ASN A 375 -5.32 -17.34 -10.65
C ASN A 375 -6.56 -18.19 -10.85
N ASN A 376 -7.29 -18.50 -9.78
CA ASN A 376 -8.48 -19.33 -9.80
C ASN A 376 -9.76 -18.55 -10.14
N ALA A 377 -9.80 -17.27 -9.85
CA ALA A 377 -10.94 -16.35 -10.06
C ALA A 377 -12.26 -16.90 -9.49
N VAL A 378 -12.23 -17.43 -8.26
CA VAL A 378 -13.41 -17.92 -7.53
C VAL A 378 -13.69 -16.96 -6.37
N ALA A 379 -14.83 -16.24 -6.45
CA ALA A 379 -15.23 -15.31 -5.41
C ALA A 379 -15.52 -16.05 -4.08
N GLU A 380 -14.97 -15.54 -2.97
CA GLU A 380 -15.19 -16.07 -1.63
C GLU A 380 -16.47 -15.49 -0.96
N ASN A 381 -16.86 -14.27 -1.31
CA ASN A 381 -18.03 -13.58 -0.75
C ASN A 381 -19.30 -13.92 -1.54
N SER A 382 -20.12 -14.82 -1.01
CA SER A 382 -21.38 -15.25 -1.63
C SER A 382 -22.45 -14.15 -1.69
N ASN A 383 -22.26 -13.01 -0.99
CA ASN A 383 -23.18 -11.87 -1.05
C ASN A 383 -22.94 -11.00 -2.28
N VAL A 384 -21.80 -11.17 -2.97
CA VAL A 384 -21.49 -10.44 -4.20
C VAL A 384 -22.14 -11.16 -5.39
N PRO A 385 -23.14 -10.56 -6.07
CA PRO A 385 -23.77 -11.19 -7.21
C PRO A 385 -22.76 -11.44 -8.34
N VAL A 386 -22.84 -12.58 -9.01
CA VAL A 386 -21.90 -12.97 -10.08
C VAL A 386 -21.85 -11.93 -11.22
N ASN A 387 -22.97 -11.29 -11.52
CA ASN A 387 -23.03 -10.23 -12.54
C ASN A 387 -22.43 -8.88 -12.10
N GLN A 388 -22.06 -8.73 -10.84
CA GLN A 388 -21.29 -7.58 -10.33
C GLN A 388 -19.77 -7.83 -10.38
N LEU A 389 -19.35 -9.10 -10.44
CA LEU A 389 -17.93 -9.41 -10.52
C LEU A 389 -17.31 -8.78 -11.77
N SER A 390 -16.10 -8.25 -11.60
CA SER A 390 -15.34 -7.64 -12.68
C SER A 390 -15.06 -8.65 -13.80
N ASN A 391 -15.19 -8.21 -15.04
CA ASN A 391 -14.77 -8.99 -16.21
C ASN A 391 -13.24 -9.22 -16.26
N MET A 392 -12.47 -8.49 -15.48
CA MET A 392 -11.02 -8.72 -15.27
C MET A 392 -10.73 -9.83 -14.26
N PHE A 393 -11.76 -10.30 -13.51
CA PHE A 393 -11.63 -11.42 -12.58
C PHE A 393 -11.89 -12.73 -13.29
N GLN A 394 -10.87 -13.19 -14.05
CA GLN A 394 -10.89 -14.41 -14.85
C GLN A 394 -9.68 -15.28 -14.50
N PRO A 395 -9.76 -16.61 -14.62
CA PRO A 395 -8.62 -17.51 -14.39
C PRO A 395 -7.42 -17.14 -15.25
N LEU A 396 -6.22 -17.12 -14.64
CA LEU A 396 -4.98 -16.76 -15.32
C LEU A 396 -4.23 -17.98 -15.87
N SER A 397 -4.51 -19.19 -15.37
CA SER A 397 -3.87 -20.45 -15.75
C SER A 397 -2.35 -20.48 -15.48
N LEU A 398 -1.91 -19.80 -14.43
CA LEU A 398 -0.51 -19.83 -13.98
C LEU A 398 -0.19 -21.19 -13.31
N SER A 399 1.00 -21.70 -13.52
CA SER A 399 1.55 -22.83 -12.78
C SER A 399 2.02 -22.39 -11.38
N ASP A 400 2.21 -23.35 -10.46
CA ASP A 400 2.70 -23.09 -9.11
C ASP A 400 4.06 -22.37 -9.15
N ALA A 401 4.99 -22.77 -10.02
CA ALA A 401 6.29 -22.11 -10.17
C ALA A 401 6.17 -20.64 -10.65
N GLN A 402 5.16 -20.30 -11.46
CA GLN A 402 4.89 -18.92 -11.87
C GLN A 402 4.27 -18.12 -10.73
N ILE A 403 3.42 -18.73 -9.92
CA ILE A 403 2.84 -18.12 -8.72
C ILE A 403 3.95 -17.82 -7.71
N GLU A 404 4.84 -18.79 -7.43
CA GLU A 404 6.01 -18.59 -6.56
C GLU A 404 6.91 -17.46 -7.04
N ALA A 405 7.15 -17.33 -8.35
CA ALA A 405 7.96 -16.25 -8.90
C ALA A 405 7.28 -14.89 -8.71
N ILE A 406 5.98 -14.76 -9.00
CA ILE A 406 5.24 -13.51 -8.78
C ILE A 406 5.22 -13.17 -7.28
N THR A 407 5.05 -14.17 -6.40
CA THR A 407 5.13 -14.00 -4.95
C THR A 407 6.48 -13.43 -4.53
N ALA A 408 7.58 -14.00 -5.01
CA ALA A 408 8.93 -13.50 -4.73
C ALA A 408 9.12 -12.04 -5.19
N PHE A 409 8.61 -11.67 -6.36
CA PHE A 409 8.63 -10.29 -6.82
C PHE A 409 7.88 -9.35 -5.86
N VAL A 410 6.65 -9.70 -5.47
CA VAL A 410 5.83 -8.84 -4.61
C VAL A 410 6.36 -8.78 -3.17
N GLU A 411 6.81 -9.91 -2.61
CA GLU A 411 7.31 -9.99 -1.24
C GLU A 411 8.67 -9.34 -1.05
N ASN A 412 9.59 -9.55 -2.01
CA ASN A 412 10.99 -9.20 -1.80
C ASN A 412 11.44 -8.04 -2.69
N ALA A 413 11.12 -8.05 -3.99
CA ALA A 413 11.55 -6.99 -4.89
C ALA A 413 10.81 -5.66 -4.65
N LEU A 414 9.59 -5.70 -4.10
CA LEU A 414 8.81 -4.52 -3.72
C LEU A 414 8.95 -4.15 -2.24
N TYR A 415 9.91 -4.74 -1.52
CA TYR A 415 10.11 -4.51 -0.09
C TYR A 415 11.22 -3.49 0.17
N ASP A 416 10.86 -2.35 0.72
CA ASP A 416 11.79 -1.34 1.24
C ASP A 416 12.00 -1.59 2.73
N SER A 417 13.17 -2.08 3.11
CA SER A 417 13.51 -2.44 4.49
C SER A 417 13.84 -1.23 5.39
N ASN A 418 13.80 -0.02 4.84
CA ASN A 418 14.24 1.19 5.55
C ASN A 418 13.11 2.22 5.73
N LEU A 419 11.90 1.77 6.03
CA LEU A 419 10.77 2.69 6.26
C LEU A 419 10.92 3.51 7.54
N GLN A 420 11.75 3.08 8.49
CA GLN A 420 12.07 3.81 9.72
C GLN A 420 12.66 5.21 9.46
N ARG A 421 13.23 5.48 8.29
CA ARG A 421 13.69 6.82 7.91
C ARG A 421 12.59 7.88 7.88
N TYR A 422 11.33 7.45 7.86
CA TYR A 422 10.16 8.33 7.87
C TYR A 422 9.59 8.58 9.27
N VAL A 423 10.09 7.87 10.29
CA VAL A 423 9.66 8.01 11.68
C VAL A 423 10.50 9.09 12.36
N PRO A 424 9.93 10.01 13.15
CA PRO A 424 10.70 11.00 13.89
C PRO A 424 11.52 10.33 15.00
N GLU A 425 12.63 10.96 15.42
CA GLU A 425 13.42 10.48 16.55
C GLU A 425 12.77 10.82 17.90
N THR A 426 12.12 11.98 17.99
CA THR A 426 11.43 12.47 19.20
C THR A 426 10.25 13.35 18.78
N LEU A 427 9.31 13.52 19.71
CA LEU A 427 8.20 14.47 19.56
C LEU A 427 8.41 15.70 20.44
N PRO A 428 7.90 16.90 20.03
CA PRO A 428 7.93 18.10 20.86
C PRO A 428 7.20 17.94 22.21
N SER A 429 6.19 17.10 22.29
CA SER A 429 5.51 16.75 23.56
C SER A 429 6.38 15.94 24.52
N GLY A 430 7.39 15.25 23.99
CA GLY A 430 8.16 14.24 24.74
C GLY A 430 7.40 12.94 25.00
N ASN A 431 6.18 12.79 24.45
CA ASN A 431 5.39 11.58 24.61
C ASN A 431 5.98 10.41 23.82
N CYS A 432 5.68 9.19 24.26
CA CYS A 432 5.91 7.99 23.46
C CYS A 432 5.02 7.96 22.21
N PHE A 433 5.49 7.35 21.13
CA PHE A 433 4.77 7.15 19.87
C PHE A 433 5.17 5.80 19.25
N PRO A 434 4.34 5.18 18.45
CA PRO A 434 3.06 5.65 17.93
C PRO A 434 1.92 5.68 18.96
N ASN A 435 2.12 5.12 20.15
CA ASN A 435 1.15 5.08 21.24
C ASN A 435 1.85 5.45 22.57
N ALA A 436 1.10 6.04 23.52
CA ALA A 436 1.65 6.45 24.82
C ALA A 436 0.85 5.86 26.00
N ASP A 437 0.07 4.79 25.79
CA ASP A 437 -0.44 3.98 26.89
C ASP A 437 0.71 3.22 27.58
N GLU A 438 0.53 2.87 28.87
CA GLU A 438 1.58 2.27 29.71
C GLU A 438 2.19 1.00 29.09
N MET A 439 1.38 0.14 28.47
CA MET A 439 1.86 -1.11 27.86
C MET A 439 2.64 -0.83 26.56
N SER A 440 2.14 0.06 25.72
CA SER A 440 2.86 0.49 24.51
C SER A 440 4.21 1.10 24.88
N SER A 441 4.27 1.95 25.91
CA SER A 441 5.53 2.54 26.39
C SER A 441 6.53 1.48 26.83
N GLN A 442 6.07 0.43 27.51
CA GLN A 442 6.92 -0.72 27.90
C GLN A 442 7.40 -1.51 26.67
N ASP A 443 6.50 -1.82 25.72
CA ASP A 443 6.85 -2.58 24.51
C ASP A 443 7.89 -1.85 23.65
N MET A 444 7.80 -0.51 23.59
CA MET A 444 8.67 0.33 22.75
C MET A 444 9.88 0.91 23.48
N GLY A 445 9.98 0.70 24.81
CA GLY A 445 11.11 1.18 25.62
C GLY A 445 11.13 2.69 25.80
N CYS A 446 9.97 3.33 25.85
CA CYS A 446 9.82 4.73 26.22
C CYS A 446 9.74 4.83 27.76
N ASP A 447 10.83 5.23 28.40
CA ASP A 447 10.90 5.44 29.86
C ASP A 447 10.69 6.91 30.25
#